data_427dc1c97facc4e4b213cb543bd2a037
#
_entry.id   427dc1c97facc4e4b213cb543bd2a037
#
_cell.length_a   1.000
_cell.length_b   1.000
_cell.length_c   1.000
_cell.angle_alpha   90.00
_cell.angle_beta   90.00
_cell.angle_gamma   90.00
#
_symmetry.space_group_name_H-M   'P 1'
#
loop_
_entity.id
_entity.type
_entity.pdbx_description
1 polymer ?
#
loop_
_entity_poly.entity_id
_entity_poly.type
_entity_poly.pdbx_seq_one_letter_code
_entity_poly.pdbx_strand_id
1 'polypeptide(L)'
;LATEGIRLVASCFDDIKKDTLSLNQRTDLLIASMLGGMVIANTGTAAVHAMGYSLTYFKHIDHGLANGLLMGRFLALMEKDCSGRIGLILSNLKLPSVSAFTELLAELLEKPQGLTEEEVNQYARLAMRAKNMANCLVMPKEEDLRKILKESL
;
A
#
# COMPACT_ATOMS: atom_id res chain seq x y z
N LEU A 1 -9.61 0.01 15.00
CA LEU A 1 -8.50 0.95 14.76
C LEU A 1 -8.21 1.08 13.25
N ALA A 2 -7.87 -0.01 12.53
CA ALA A 2 -7.50 0.04 11.11
C ALA A 2 -8.60 0.68 10.24
N THR A 3 -9.85 0.25 10.39
CA THR A 3 -10.99 0.78 9.63
C THR A 3 -11.23 2.27 9.90
N GLU A 4 -11.05 2.71 11.14
CA GLU A 4 -11.16 4.13 11.48
C GLU A 4 -10.03 4.96 10.85
N GLY A 5 -8.80 4.47 10.89
CA GLY A 5 -7.68 5.11 10.19
C GLY A 5 -7.93 5.24 8.69
N ILE A 6 -8.42 4.18 8.04
CA ILE A 6 -8.79 4.19 6.62
C ILE A 6 -9.88 5.23 6.34
N ARG A 7 -10.93 5.29 7.18
CA ARG A 7 -12.03 6.26 7.04
C ARG A 7 -11.56 7.71 7.14
N LEU A 8 -10.68 8.01 8.09
CA LEU A 8 -10.11 9.35 8.27
C LEU A 8 -9.28 9.75 7.04
N VAL A 9 -8.43 8.87 6.53
CA VAL A 9 -7.65 9.14 5.30
C VAL A 9 -8.58 9.36 4.11
N ALA A 10 -9.59 8.50 3.94
CA ALA A 10 -10.55 8.60 2.84
C ALA A 10 -11.32 9.93 2.82
N SER A 11 -11.60 10.51 3.99
CA SER A 11 -12.29 11.81 4.08
C SER A 11 -11.44 12.99 3.60
N CYS A 12 -10.14 12.78 3.38
CA CYS A 12 -9.21 13.84 2.99
C CYS A 12 -8.78 13.77 1.51
N PHE A 13 -9.14 12.72 0.76
CA PHE A 13 -8.61 12.50 -0.60
C PHE A 13 -8.82 13.67 -1.56
N ASP A 14 -10.03 14.26 -1.59
CA ASP A 14 -10.33 15.36 -2.50
C ASP A 14 -9.52 16.63 -2.19
N ASP A 15 -9.29 16.88 -0.90
CA ASP A 15 -8.54 18.05 -0.45
C ASP A 15 -7.02 17.81 -0.56
N ILE A 16 -6.56 16.56 -0.45
CA ILE A 16 -5.17 16.18 -0.77
C ILE A 16 -4.89 16.46 -2.26
N LYS A 17 -5.78 16.01 -3.17
CA LYS A 17 -5.63 16.26 -4.61
C LYS A 17 -5.57 17.75 -4.96
N LYS A 18 -6.27 18.58 -4.22
CA LYS A 18 -6.37 20.03 -4.46
C LYS A 18 -5.34 20.86 -3.67
N ASP A 19 -4.56 20.21 -2.82
CA ASP A 19 -3.66 20.86 -1.84
C ASP A 19 -4.39 21.90 -0.95
N THR A 20 -5.62 21.54 -0.50
CA THR A 20 -6.51 22.44 0.26
C THR A 20 -6.82 21.94 1.67
N LEU A 21 -5.94 21.09 2.24
CA LEU A 21 -6.14 20.51 3.57
C LEU A 21 -6.31 21.57 4.67
N SER A 22 -7.46 21.54 5.33
CA SER A 22 -7.73 22.31 6.53
C SER A 22 -6.93 21.79 7.74
N LEU A 23 -6.86 22.58 8.82
CA LEU A 23 -6.23 22.16 10.07
C LEU A 23 -6.88 20.91 10.66
N ASN A 24 -8.22 20.81 10.59
CA ASN A 24 -8.95 19.64 11.08
C ASN A 24 -8.56 18.38 10.29
N GLN A 25 -8.51 18.46 8.97
CA GLN A 25 -8.10 17.33 8.12
C GLN A 25 -6.64 16.92 8.35
N ARG A 26 -5.75 17.88 8.58
CA ARG A 26 -4.35 17.57 8.98
C ARG A 26 -4.31 16.83 10.33
N THR A 27 -5.18 17.21 11.27
CA THR A 27 -5.36 16.52 12.55
C THR A 27 -5.91 15.10 12.32
N ASP A 28 -6.91 14.93 11.45
CA ASP A 28 -7.46 13.62 11.12
C ASP A 28 -6.41 12.69 10.49
N LEU A 29 -5.57 13.21 9.59
CA LEU A 29 -4.46 12.44 9.00
C LEU A 29 -3.40 12.05 10.05
N LEU A 30 -3.11 12.93 11.02
CA LEU A 30 -2.21 12.62 12.12
C LEU A 30 -2.78 11.52 13.02
N ILE A 31 -4.08 11.58 13.34
CA ILE A 31 -4.78 10.55 14.10
C ILE A 31 -4.78 9.22 13.30
N ALA A 32 -5.05 9.27 12.01
CA ALA A 32 -5.01 8.08 11.15
C ALA A 32 -3.62 7.43 11.14
N SER A 33 -2.55 8.24 11.07
CA SER A 33 -1.17 7.77 11.16
C SER A 33 -0.88 7.10 12.51
N MET A 34 -1.32 7.70 13.62
CA MET A 34 -1.20 7.11 14.96
C MET A 34 -1.94 5.77 15.05
N LEU A 35 -3.19 5.70 14.56
CA LEU A 35 -3.97 4.46 14.53
C LEU A 35 -3.27 3.39 13.70
N GLY A 36 -2.71 3.75 12.55
CA GLY A 36 -1.90 2.87 11.72
C GLY A 36 -0.69 2.31 12.46
N GLY A 37 0.04 3.16 13.18
CA GLY A 37 1.17 2.75 14.02
C GLY A 37 0.75 1.76 15.12
N MET A 38 -0.38 2.00 15.79
CA MET A 38 -0.92 1.08 16.79
C MET A 38 -1.29 -0.29 16.18
N VAL A 39 -1.87 -0.29 14.98
CA VAL A 39 -2.19 -1.53 14.25
C VAL A 39 -0.90 -2.28 13.93
N ILE A 40 0.09 -1.63 13.33
CA ILE A 40 1.38 -2.22 12.98
C ILE A 40 2.09 -2.80 14.20
N ALA A 41 2.06 -2.12 15.34
CA ALA A 41 2.67 -2.60 16.58
C ALA A 41 2.07 -3.94 17.07
N ASN A 42 0.79 -4.20 16.73
CA ASN A 42 0.11 -5.43 17.12
C ASN A 42 0.14 -6.54 16.05
N THR A 43 0.13 -6.18 14.78
CA THR A 43 -0.02 -7.15 13.66
C THR A 43 1.25 -7.34 12.84
N GLY A 44 2.21 -6.44 12.99
CA GLY A 44 3.34 -6.34 12.07
C GLY A 44 2.90 -5.83 10.68
N THR A 45 3.85 -5.84 9.75
CA THR A 45 3.64 -5.53 8.34
C THR A 45 3.70 -6.81 7.49
N ALA A 46 3.37 -6.73 6.19
CA ALA A 46 3.31 -7.89 5.30
C ALA A 46 4.05 -7.62 3.97
N ALA A 47 3.71 -8.31 2.90
CA ALA A 47 4.42 -8.33 1.62
C ALA A 47 4.64 -6.94 0.99
N VAL A 48 3.69 -6.01 1.11
CA VAL A 48 3.85 -4.64 0.58
C VAL A 48 5.09 -3.98 1.18
N HIS A 49 5.25 -4.03 2.50
CA HIS A 49 6.43 -3.49 3.17
C HIS A 49 7.70 -4.27 2.82
N ALA A 50 7.61 -5.59 2.66
CA ALA A 50 8.74 -6.40 2.26
C ALA A 50 9.31 -5.98 0.90
N MET A 51 8.46 -5.69 -0.07
CA MET A 51 8.84 -5.14 -1.38
C MET A 51 9.30 -3.67 -1.27
N GLY A 52 8.56 -2.86 -0.50
CA GLY A 52 8.81 -1.43 -0.31
C GLY A 52 10.18 -1.12 0.27
N TYR A 53 10.74 -2.00 1.12
CA TYR A 53 12.09 -1.82 1.67
C TYR A 53 13.16 -1.74 0.58
N SER A 54 13.07 -2.56 -0.47
CA SER A 54 14.02 -2.52 -1.58
C SER A 54 13.91 -1.22 -2.37
N LEU A 55 12.68 -0.74 -2.61
CA LEU A 55 12.45 0.54 -3.29
C LEU A 55 13.02 1.72 -2.47
N THR A 56 12.78 1.70 -1.16
CA THR A 56 13.31 2.75 -0.27
C THR A 56 14.84 2.71 -0.21
N TYR A 57 15.43 1.52 -0.08
CA TYR A 57 16.86 1.39 0.12
C TYR A 57 17.67 1.62 -1.16
N PHE A 58 17.27 1.01 -2.27
CA PHE A 58 18.07 1.04 -3.51
C PHE A 58 17.68 2.17 -4.45
N LYS A 59 16.42 2.61 -4.42
CA LYS A 59 15.90 3.65 -5.33
C LYS A 59 15.66 4.98 -4.61
N HIS A 60 15.89 5.05 -3.30
CA HIS A 60 15.66 6.25 -2.48
C HIS A 60 14.24 6.81 -2.58
N ILE A 61 13.26 5.93 -2.85
CA ILE A 61 11.84 6.30 -2.86
C ILE A 61 11.35 6.37 -1.41
N ASP A 62 10.65 7.44 -1.06
CA ASP A 62 10.04 7.58 0.26
C ASP A 62 9.22 6.36 0.64
N HIS A 63 9.35 5.90 1.89
CA HIS A 63 8.75 4.64 2.34
C HIS A 63 7.23 4.59 2.15
N GLY A 64 6.54 5.70 2.44
CA GLY A 64 5.09 5.82 2.24
C GLY A 64 4.72 5.72 0.76
N LEU A 65 5.46 6.42 -0.12
CA LEU A 65 5.29 6.38 -1.56
C LEU A 65 5.53 4.96 -2.11
N ALA A 66 6.64 4.32 -1.71
CA ALA A 66 6.97 2.96 -2.13
C ALA A 66 5.86 1.96 -1.81
N ASN A 67 5.32 2.02 -0.58
CA ASN A 67 4.22 1.14 -0.17
C ASN A 67 2.90 1.49 -0.89
N GLY A 68 2.60 2.76 -1.08
CA GLY A 68 1.41 3.22 -1.79
C GLY A 68 1.37 2.74 -3.23
N LEU A 69 2.48 2.85 -3.97
CA LEU A 69 2.59 2.38 -5.34
C LEU A 69 2.28 0.89 -5.51
N LEU A 70 2.71 0.06 -4.55
CA LEU A 70 2.52 -1.40 -4.58
C LEU A 70 1.12 -1.84 -4.12
N MET A 71 0.41 -1.01 -3.35
CA MET A 71 -0.78 -1.41 -2.60
C MET A 71 -1.92 -1.84 -3.52
N GLY A 72 -2.20 -1.12 -4.60
CA GLY A 72 -3.31 -1.43 -5.49
C GLY A 72 -3.16 -2.81 -6.15
N ARG A 73 -1.97 -3.12 -6.66
CA ARG A 73 -1.67 -4.43 -7.27
C ARG A 73 -1.65 -5.55 -6.25
N PHE A 74 -1.18 -5.28 -5.04
CA PHE A 74 -1.23 -6.27 -3.96
C PHE A 74 -2.67 -6.60 -3.55
N LEU A 75 -3.55 -5.60 -3.41
CA LEU A 75 -4.96 -5.86 -3.10
C LEU A 75 -5.64 -6.64 -4.22
N ALA A 76 -5.36 -6.34 -5.49
CA ALA A 76 -5.88 -7.09 -6.63
C ALA A 76 -5.46 -8.58 -6.61
N LEU A 77 -4.21 -8.86 -6.22
CA LEU A 77 -3.75 -10.24 -6.05
C LEU A 77 -4.52 -10.96 -4.93
N MET A 78 -4.78 -10.27 -3.81
CA MET A 78 -5.44 -10.86 -2.64
C MET A 78 -6.98 -10.92 -2.76
N GLU A 79 -7.58 -10.26 -3.75
CA GLU A 79 -9.03 -10.06 -3.82
C GLU A 79 -9.82 -11.36 -3.82
N LYS A 80 -9.34 -12.38 -4.52
CA LYS A 80 -9.98 -13.68 -4.60
C LYS A 80 -10.04 -14.39 -3.24
N ASP A 81 -8.93 -14.38 -2.53
CA ASP A 81 -8.77 -15.18 -1.30
C ASP A 81 -9.15 -14.40 -0.03
N CYS A 82 -9.21 -13.07 -0.12
CA CYS A 82 -9.49 -12.16 0.99
C CYS A 82 -10.66 -11.20 0.73
N SER A 83 -11.63 -11.59 -0.12
CA SER A 83 -12.71 -10.74 -0.60
C SER A 83 -13.47 -9.99 0.49
N GLY A 84 -13.80 -10.65 1.60
CA GLY A 84 -14.50 -10.01 2.72
C GLY A 84 -13.69 -8.90 3.40
N ARG A 85 -12.38 -9.08 3.55
CA ARG A 85 -11.50 -8.05 4.13
C ARG A 85 -11.27 -6.89 3.16
N ILE A 86 -11.10 -7.19 1.88
CA ILE A 86 -10.95 -6.19 0.84
C ILE A 86 -12.25 -5.40 0.68
N GLY A 87 -13.41 -6.06 0.70
CA GLY A 87 -14.70 -5.39 0.70
C GLY A 87 -14.88 -4.42 1.88
N LEU A 88 -14.41 -4.80 3.07
CA LEU A 88 -14.40 -3.91 4.24
C LEU A 88 -13.48 -2.69 4.03
N ILE A 89 -12.30 -2.88 3.46
CA ILE A 89 -11.38 -1.78 3.11
C ILE A 89 -12.06 -0.83 2.12
N LEU A 90 -12.55 -1.36 1.00
CA LEU A 90 -13.21 -0.57 -0.05
C LEU A 90 -14.42 0.19 0.46
N SER A 91 -15.24 -0.43 1.32
CA SER A 91 -16.38 0.23 1.96
C SER A 91 -15.98 1.44 2.80
N ASN A 92 -14.88 1.33 3.59
CA ASN A 92 -14.37 2.44 4.39
C ASN A 92 -13.68 3.51 3.52
N LEU A 93 -13.11 3.14 2.38
CA LEU A 93 -12.60 4.07 1.37
C LEU A 93 -13.71 4.73 0.54
N LYS A 94 -14.94 4.22 0.61
CA LYS A 94 -16.08 4.60 -0.25
C LYS A 94 -15.78 4.38 -1.75
N LEU A 95 -15.07 3.32 -2.07
CA LEU A 95 -14.68 2.96 -3.43
C LEU A 95 -15.40 1.68 -3.89
N PRO A 96 -15.79 1.59 -5.17
CA PRO A 96 -16.57 0.46 -5.69
C PRO A 96 -15.72 -0.79 -5.96
N SER A 97 -14.42 -0.66 -6.14
CA SER A 97 -13.54 -1.76 -6.55
C SER A 97 -12.07 -1.50 -6.25
N VAL A 98 -11.25 -2.55 -6.30
CA VAL A 98 -9.79 -2.45 -6.23
C VAL A 98 -9.22 -1.67 -7.42
N SER A 99 -9.86 -1.75 -8.60
CA SER A 99 -9.46 -0.92 -9.75
C SER A 99 -9.60 0.57 -9.44
N ALA A 100 -10.77 1.00 -8.92
CA ALA A 100 -10.98 2.38 -8.51
C ALA A 100 -9.99 2.85 -7.44
N PHE A 101 -9.58 1.96 -6.52
CA PHE A 101 -8.52 2.27 -5.56
C PHE A 101 -7.16 2.43 -6.22
N THR A 102 -6.83 1.58 -7.20
CA THR A 102 -5.57 1.67 -7.95
C THR A 102 -5.51 2.96 -8.78
N GLU A 103 -6.62 3.35 -9.40
CA GLU A 103 -6.76 4.60 -10.14
C GLU A 103 -6.58 5.82 -9.21
N LEU A 104 -7.23 5.80 -8.05
CA LEU A 104 -7.06 6.85 -7.03
C LEU A 104 -5.60 7.00 -6.59
N LEU A 105 -4.89 5.89 -6.34
CA LEU A 105 -3.47 5.94 -6.00
C LEU A 105 -2.62 6.50 -7.15
N ALA A 106 -2.94 6.17 -8.40
CA ALA A 106 -2.25 6.69 -9.56
C ALA A 106 -2.45 8.21 -9.77
N GLU A 107 -3.57 8.76 -9.28
CA GLU A 107 -3.81 10.22 -9.26
C GLU A 107 -3.09 10.93 -8.12
N LEU A 108 -2.91 10.26 -6.98
CA LEU A 108 -2.32 10.86 -5.77
C LEU A 108 -0.81 10.74 -5.69
N LEU A 109 -0.24 9.71 -6.31
CA LEU A 109 1.16 9.34 -6.14
C LEU A 109 1.95 9.59 -7.43
N GLU A 110 3.09 10.25 -7.30
CA GLU A 110 4.03 10.38 -8.41
C GLU A 110 4.67 9.03 -8.73
N LYS A 111 4.69 8.66 -10.01
CA LYS A 111 5.40 7.48 -10.46
C LYS A 111 6.88 7.78 -10.60
N PRO A 112 7.75 7.06 -9.88
CA PRO A 112 9.19 7.14 -10.07
C PRO A 112 9.59 6.42 -11.37
N GLN A 113 10.88 6.48 -11.69
CA GLN A 113 11.45 5.69 -12.78
C GLN A 113 11.22 4.20 -12.56
N GLY A 114 10.80 3.50 -13.60
CA GLY A 114 10.55 2.05 -13.58
C GLY A 114 11.79 1.22 -13.22
N LEU A 115 11.56 -0.05 -12.91
CA LEU A 115 12.59 -1.02 -12.56
C LEU A 115 13.08 -1.80 -13.79
N THR A 116 14.37 -2.13 -13.80
CA THR A 116 14.91 -3.10 -14.74
C THR A 116 14.46 -4.52 -14.35
N GLU A 117 14.51 -5.47 -15.29
CA GLU A 117 14.20 -6.88 -15.00
C GLU A 117 15.13 -7.47 -13.91
N GLU A 118 16.37 -7.04 -13.85
CA GLU A 118 17.33 -7.48 -12.84
C GLU A 118 16.91 -6.96 -11.44
N GLU A 119 16.53 -5.69 -11.33
CA GLU A 119 16.03 -5.08 -10.09
C GLU A 119 14.74 -5.77 -9.63
N VAL A 120 13.78 -6.00 -10.52
CA VAL A 120 12.54 -6.73 -10.22
C VAL A 120 12.84 -8.11 -9.63
N ASN A 121 13.74 -8.86 -10.27
CA ASN A 121 14.14 -10.20 -9.79
C ASN A 121 14.86 -10.15 -8.45
N GLN A 122 15.74 -9.17 -8.25
CA GLN A 122 16.46 -8.99 -7.00
C GLN A 122 15.50 -8.61 -5.86
N TYR A 123 14.65 -7.63 -6.08
CA TYR A 123 13.75 -7.10 -5.03
C TYR A 123 12.67 -8.11 -4.63
N ALA A 124 12.15 -8.88 -5.58
CA ALA A 124 11.23 -9.96 -5.27
C ALA A 124 11.88 -11.04 -4.39
N ARG A 125 13.11 -11.45 -4.70
CA ARG A 125 13.86 -12.42 -3.88
C ARG A 125 14.16 -11.88 -2.48
N LEU A 126 14.53 -10.61 -2.35
CA LEU A 126 14.77 -9.98 -1.05
C LEU A 126 13.49 -9.92 -0.23
N ALA A 127 12.38 -9.54 -0.86
CA ALA A 127 11.08 -9.51 -0.20
C ALA A 127 10.67 -10.89 0.32
N MET A 128 10.83 -11.95 -0.47
CA MET A 128 10.52 -13.33 -0.04
C MET A 128 11.30 -13.79 1.21
N ARG A 129 12.46 -13.23 1.46
CA ARG A 129 13.29 -13.55 2.64
C ARG A 129 12.97 -12.68 3.86
N ALA A 130 12.14 -11.67 3.71
CA ALA A 130 11.81 -10.75 4.79
C ALA A 130 10.91 -11.43 5.83
N LYS A 131 11.20 -11.24 7.11
CA LYS A 131 10.46 -11.88 8.22
C LYS A 131 8.96 -11.53 8.21
N ASN A 132 8.61 -10.32 7.78
CA ASN A 132 7.23 -9.85 7.73
C ASN A 132 6.37 -10.54 6.65
N MET A 133 6.96 -11.30 5.73
CA MET A 133 6.19 -12.16 4.83
C MET A 133 5.34 -13.18 5.59
N ALA A 134 5.79 -13.66 6.75
CA ALA A 134 5.02 -14.57 7.60
C ALA A 134 3.69 -13.99 8.11
N ASN A 135 3.50 -12.68 8.04
CA ASN A 135 2.25 -12.01 8.43
C ASN A 135 1.21 -11.96 7.28
N CYS A 136 1.56 -12.45 6.08
CA CYS A 136 0.61 -12.50 4.97
C CYS A 136 -0.49 -13.50 5.27
N LEU A 137 -1.75 -13.11 5.08
CA LEU A 137 -2.91 -14.01 5.21
C LEU A 137 -2.87 -15.14 4.19
N VAL A 138 -2.45 -14.79 2.98
CA VAL A 138 -2.17 -15.72 1.89
C VAL A 138 -0.76 -15.41 1.42
N MET A 139 0.11 -16.41 1.45
CA MET A 139 1.51 -16.24 1.06
C MET A 139 1.60 -16.07 -0.46
N PRO A 140 2.03 -14.92 -0.97
CA PRO A 140 2.27 -14.74 -2.40
C PRO A 140 3.50 -15.53 -2.85
N LYS A 141 3.50 -15.94 -4.12
CA LYS A 141 4.68 -16.54 -4.75
C LYS A 141 5.65 -15.44 -5.19
N GLU A 142 6.90 -15.81 -5.40
CA GLU A 142 7.92 -14.86 -5.89
C GLU A 142 7.52 -14.24 -7.24
N GLU A 143 6.84 -15.00 -8.11
CA GLU A 143 6.32 -14.52 -9.39
C GLU A 143 5.24 -13.43 -9.21
N ASP A 144 4.40 -13.55 -8.18
CA ASP A 144 3.39 -12.56 -7.87
C ASP A 144 4.05 -11.23 -7.45
N LEU A 145 5.12 -11.31 -6.64
CA LEU A 145 5.88 -10.14 -6.23
C LEU A 145 6.59 -9.46 -7.41
N ARG A 146 7.17 -10.25 -8.33
CA ARG A 146 7.76 -9.72 -9.58
C ARG A 146 6.73 -8.96 -10.40
N LYS A 147 5.55 -9.57 -10.57
CA LYS A 147 4.45 -8.94 -11.31
C LYS A 147 4.01 -7.63 -10.66
N ILE A 148 3.82 -7.62 -9.34
CA ILE A 148 3.45 -6.41 -8.60
C ILE A 148 4.51 -5.32 -8.80
N LEU A 149 5.79 -5.63 -8.59
CA LEU A 149 6.89 -4.67 -8.74
C LEU A 149 6.93 -4.08 -10.17
N LYS A 150 6.81 -4.93 -11.20
CA LYS A 150 6.87 -4.52 -12.60
C LYS A 150 5.68 -3.67 -13.04
N GLU A 151 4.48 -3.97 -12.54
CA GLU A 151 3.25 -3.27 -12.94
C GLU A 151 2.95 -2.02 -12.11
N SER A 152 3.64 -1.83 -10.99
CA SER A 152 3.42 -0.70 -10.08
C SER A 152 4.31 0.50 -10.36
N LEU A 153 5.46 0.29 -10.99
CA LEU A 153 6.46 1.30 -11.36
C LEU A 153 6.68 1.30 -12.87
#